data_6916e42e899f1bc3d5bd9e57e32d6507
#
_entry.id   6916e42e899f1bc3d5bd9e57e32d6507
#
_cell.length_a   1.000
_cell.length_b   1.000
_cell.length_c   1.000
_cell.angle_alpha   90.00
_cell.angle_beta   90.00
_cell.angle_gamma   90.00
#
_symmetry.space_group_name_H-M   'P 1'
#
loop_
_entity.id
_entity.type
_entity.pdbx_description
1 polymer ?
#
loop_
_entity_poly.entity_id
_entity_poly.type
_entity_poly.pdbx_seq_one_letter_code
_entity_poly.pdbx_strand_id
1 'polypeptide(L)'
;ALIIIALFLSIIALARPVKVEHLSDINGEGIYISLVVDVSPSMMAEDMSPTRLEASKRTMIDFIKKRNFDKISLVAFALRASVLLPATFDYNALENEIKKIEIDEEGSTSIGLGIATAVDMLRNIKNDNEKIIILLTDGENNSGEIDPKLASEIASNFNIKIYTIGIGDAAGSSAWVTYNDPDYGRRRIRADFTLNEEALINIASLTGGKYFNAKTGAALENVYNTIDRIEKKPILDDNLIQYKELYKPFIIIALICLCLSIVLSSTRFLIIP
;
A
#
# COMPACT_ATOMS: atom_id res chain seq x y z
N ALA A 1 -14.86 38.14 35.92
CA ALA A 1 -15.35 38.01 34.53
C ALA A 1 -14.37 37.22 33.64
N LEU A 2 -13.08 37.64 33.54
CA LEU A 2 -12.09 37.01 32.64
C LEU A 2 -11.80 35.53 33.00
N ILE A 3 -11.74 35.15 34.26
CA ILE A 3 -11.54 33.77 34.71
C ILE A 3 -12.71 32.87 34.26
N ILE A 4 -13.94 33.37 34.32
CA ILE A 4 -15.12 32.63 33.90
C ILE A 4 -15.09 32.37 32.40
N ILE A 5 -14.66 33.36 31.60
CA ILE A 5 -14.51 33.25 30.16
C ILE A 5 -13.39 32.23 29.82
N ALA A 6 -12.26 32.30 30.52
CA ALA A 6 -11.17 31.34 30.33
C ALA A 6 -11.60 29.91 30.65
N LEU A 7 -12.36 29.71 31.74
CA LEU A 7 -12.90 28.41 32.12
C LEU A 7 -13.88 27.89 31.06
N PHE A 8 -14.78 28.69 30.58
CA PHE A 8 -15.75 28.33 29.53
C PHE A 8 -15.06 27.92 28.22
N LEU A 9 -14.05 28.71 27.78
CA LEU A 9 -13.27 28.38 26.58
C LEU A 9 -12.43 27.12 26.76
N SER A 10 -11.92 26.85 27.96
CA SER A 10 -11.22 25.60 28.26
C SER A 10 -12.12 24.38 28.19
N ILE A 11 -13.38 24.49 28.65
CA ILE A 11 -14.38 23.41 28.53
C ILE A 11 -14.68 23.12 27.05
N ILE A 12 -14.86 24.17 26.22
CA ILE A 12 -15.08 24.00 24.77
C ILE A 12 -13.86 23.34 24.12
N ALA A 13 -12.64 23.75 24.49
CA ALA A 13 -11.42 23.14 23.96
C ALA A 13 -11.29 21.67 24.37
N LEU A 14 -11.71 21.31 25.59
CA LEU A 14 -11.70 19.94 26.09
C LEU A 14 -12.72 19.04 25.37
N ALA A 15 -13.83 19.61 24.91
CA ALA A 15 -14.82 18.92 24.08
C ALA A 15 -14.31 18.59 22.67
N ARG A 16 -13.10 19.02 22.30
CA ARG A 16 -12.44 18.80 21.02
C ARG A 16 -13.39 19.00 19.82
N PRO A 17 -13.92 20.22 19.60
CA PRO A 17 -14.77 20.47 18.46
C PRO A 17 -14.02 20.13 17.17
N VAL A 18 -14.66 19.34 16.31
CA VAL A 18 -14.12 18.94 15.01
C VAL A 18 -14.97 19.55 13.90
N LYS A 19 -14.32 20.04 12.88
CA LYS A 19 -14.97 20.39 11.61
C LYS A 19 -14.87 19.18 10.69
N VAL A 20 -16.00 18.72 10.24
CA VAL A 20 -16.08 17.70 9.20
C VAL A 20 -15.86 18.42 7.88
N GLU A 21 -14.73 18.15 7.25
CA GLU A 21 -14.47 18.56 5.87
C GLU A 21 -14.71 17.35 4.98
N HIS A 22 -15.77 17.39 4.18
CA HIS A 22 -15.96 16.45 3.10
C HIS A 22 -14.90 16.78 2.04
N LEU A 23 -14.02 15.82 1.77
CA LEU A 23 -13.00 15.95 0.72
C LEU A 23 -13.59 15.78 -0.68
N SER A 24 -14.91 16.01 -0.84
CA SER A 24 -15.62 15.96 -2.12
C SER A 24 -15.08 16.94 -3.18
N ASP A 25 -14.27 17.92 -2.77
CA ASP A 25 -13.65 18.89 -3.68
C ASP A 25 -12.21 18.52 -4.10
N ILE A 26 -11.70 17.38 -3.64
CA ILE A 26 -10.44 16.87 -4.17
C ILE A 26 -10.76 16.13 -5.47
N ASN A 27 -10.82 16.87 -6.58
CA ASN A 27 -10.76 16.33 -7.94
C ASN A 27 -9.39 15.69 -8.19
N GLY A 28 -9.01 14.72 -7.35
CA GLY A 28 -7.82 13.93 -7.53
C GLY A 28 -8.12 12.79 -8.51
N GLU A 29 -7.30 12.68 -9.53
CA GLU A 29 -7.29 11.48 -10.37
C GLU A 29 -6.68 10.34 -9.56
N GLY A 30 -7.46 9.35 -9.15
CA GLY A 30 -6.99 8.20 -8.39
C GLY A 30 -7.71 6.91 -8.78
N ILE A 31 -7.08 5.79 -8.48
CA ILE A 31 -7.54 4.44 -8.84
C ILE A 31 -7.45 3.50 -7.64
N TYR A 32 -8.07 2.33 -7.76
CA TYR A 32 -7.90 1.24 -6.79
C TYR A 32 -6.81 0.30 -7.26
N ILE A 33 -5.78 0.12 -6.45
CA ILE A 33 -4.62 -0.70 -6.75
C ILE A 33 -4.52 -1.83 -5.73
N SER A 34 -4.40 -3.08 -6.17
CA SER A 34 -3.96 -4.16 -5.32
C SER A 34 -2.53 -4.54 -5.67
N LEU A 35 -1.59 -4.31 -4.75
CA LEU A 35 -0.23 -4.80 -4.86
C LEU A 35 -0.21 -6.25 -4.39
N VAL A 36 0.13 -7.17 -5.30
CA VAL A 36 0.18 -8.61 -5.05
C VAL A 36 1.63 -9.05 -5.21
N VAL A 37 2.26 -9.40 -4.10
CA VAL A 37 3.69 -9.71 -4.05
C VAL A 37 3.92 -11.17 -3.74
N ASP A 38 4.76 -11.79 -4.54
CA ASP A 38 5.28 -13.12 -4.32
C ASP A 38 6.28 -13.11 -3.17
N VAL A 39 6.08 -14.01 -2.20
CA VAL A 39 6.96 -14.20 -1.05
C VAL A 39 7.50 -15.62 -0.98
N SER A 40 7.46 -16.36 -2.09
CA SER A 40 8.05 -17.70 -2.21
C SER A 40 9.58 -17.67 -2.08
N PRO A 41 10.23 -18.82 -1.80
CA PRO A 41 11.68 -18.88 -1.59
C PRO A 41 12.52 -18.41 -2.78
N SER A 42 12.02 -18.46 -4.02
CA SER A 42 12.70 -17.92 -5.19
C SER A 42 12.96 -16.40 -5.10
N MET A 43 12.14 -15.69 -4.32
CA MET A 43 12.33 -14.26 -4.06
C MET A 43 13.51 -13.94 -3.13
N MET A 44 14.18 -14.97 -2.56
CA MET A 44 15.49 -14.81 -1.88
C MET A 44 16.66 -14.66 -2.84
N ALA A 45 16.48 -14.88 -4.15
CA ALA A 45 17.55 -14.79 -5.13
C ALA A 45 18.26 -13.44 -5.09
N GLU A 46 19.61 -13.51 -5.12
CA GLU A 46 20.49 -12.33 -5.00
C GLU A 46 20.90 -11.75 -6.38
N ASP A 47 20.17 -12.10 -7.46
CA ASP A 47 20.35 -11.51 -8.78
C ASP A 47 19.86 -10.05 -8.85
N MET A 48 18.97 -9.68 -7.93
CA MET A 48 18.60 -8.28 -7.65
C MET A 48 19.07 -7.92 -6.24
N SER A 49 19.84 -6.85 -6.12
CA SER A 49 20.47 -6.48 -4.84
C SER A 49 19.52 -5.79 -3.86
N PRO A 50 19.44 -6.24 -2.60
CA PRO A 50 20.17 -7.38 -2.01
C PRO A 50 19.52 -8.73 -2.35
N THR A 51 18.20 -8.81 -2.49
CA THR A 51 17.41 -9.94 -2.98
C THR A 51 16.25 -9.42 -3.83
N ARG A 52 15.59 -10.30 -4.58
CA ARG A 52 14.39 -9.95 -5.36
C ARG A 52 13.30 -9.36 -4.48
N LEU A 53 13.02 -9.96 -3.31
CA LEU A 53 12.02 -9.46 -2.38
C LEU A 53 12.38 -8.06 -1.85
N GLU A 54 13.61 -7.85 -1.40
CA GLU A 54 14.04 -6.55 -0.86
C GLU A 54 14.07 -5.45 -1.94
N ALA A 55 14.44 -5.79 -3.18
CA ALA A 55 14.34 -4.88 -4.31
C ALA A 55 12.86 -4.52 -4.60
N SER A 56 11.96 -5.50 -4.57
CA SER A 56 10.53 -5.31 -4.74
C SER A 56 9.93 -4.42 -3.64
N LYS A 57 10.27 -4.66 -2.37
CA LYS A 57 9.84 -3.85 -1.22
C LYS A 57 10.24 -2.38 -1.38
N ARG A 58 11.50 -2.11 -1.73
CA ARG A 58 11.99 -0.74 -1.97
C ARG A 58 11.19 -0.06 -3.06
N THR A 59 11.00 -0.73 -4.19
CA THR A 59 10.31 -0.14 -5.35
C THR A 59 8.82 0.07 -5.07
N MET A 60 8.15 -0.84 -4.35
CA MET A 60 6.77 -0.66 -3.88
C MET A 60 6.67 0.57 -2.95
N ILE A 61 7.61 0.75 -2.02
CA ILE A 61 7.65 1.92 -1.13
C ILE A 61 7.83 3.21 -1.93
N ASP A 62 8.74 3.23 -2.90
CA ASP A 62 8.96 4.40 -3.76
C ASP A 62 7.73 4.70 -4.64
N PHE A 63 7.02 3.66 -5.07
CA PHE A 63 5.78 3.79 -5.81
C PHE A 63 4.67 4.41 -4.96
N ILE A 64 4.41 3.90 -3.75
CA ILE A 64 3.35 4.42 -2.89
C ILE A 64 3.61 5.85 -2.42
N LYS A 65 4.88 6.24 -2.21
CA LYS A 65 5.28 7.61 -1.84
C LYS A 65 4.97 8.65 -2.90
N LYS A 66 4.85 8.25 -4.15
CA LYS A 66 4.48 9.12 -5.28
C LYS A 66 2.96 9.25 -5.46
N ARG A 67 2.16 8.59 -4.60
CA ARG A 67 0.68 8.57 -4.66
C ARG A 67 0.07 9.57 -3.69
N ASN A 68 -1.07 10.15 -4.08
CA ASN A 68 -1.80 11.09 -3.25
C ASN A 68 -3.28 10.72 -3.12
N PHE A 69 -3.87 10.06 -4.12
CA PHE A 69 -5.31 9.85 -4.23
C PHE A 69 -5.71 8.39 -4.51
N ASP A 70 -4.76 7.46 -4.61
CA ASP A 70 -5.05 6.06 -4.90
C ASP A 70 -5.34 5.28 -3.61
N LYS A 71 -6.35 4.41 -3.64
CA LYS A 71 -6.55 3.40 -2.59
C LYS A 71 -5.75 2.16 -2.92
N ILE A 72 -4.82 1.82 -2.05
CA ILE A 72 -3.90 0.71 -2.27
C ILE A 72 -4.12 -0.37 -1.23
N SER A 73 -4.30 -1.61 -1.67
CA SER A 73 -4.27 -2.81 -0.85
C SER A 73 -2.98 -3.60 -1.06
N LEU A 74 -2.61 -4.41 -0.08
CA LEU A 74 -1.41 -5.23 -0.10
C LEU A 74 -1.76 -6.68 0.17
N VAL A 75 -1.38 -7.55 -0.76
CA VAL A 75 -1.56 -9.00 -0.69
C VAL A 75 -0.21 -9.66 -0.86
N ALA A 76 0.16 -10.56 0.05
CA ALA A 76 1.31 -11.43 -0.12
C ALA A 76 0.84 -12.84 -0.44
N PHE A 77 1.56 -13.54 -1.30
CA PHE A 77 1.25 -14.93 -1.65
C PHE A 77 2.49 -15.79 -1.83
N ALA A 78 2.36 -17.04 -1.45
CA ALA A 78 3.24 -18.15 -1.75
C ALA A 78 2.36 -19.39 -1.95
N LEU A 79 2.43 -20.43 -1.13
CA LEU A 79 1.45 -21.52 -1.11
C LEU A 79 0.05 -21.02 -0.77
N ARG A 80 -0.04 -20.05 0.15
CA ARG A 80 -1.26 -19.37 0.57
C ARG A 80 -1.19 -17.90 0.18
N ALA A 81 -2.36 -17.26 0.13
CA ALA A 81 -2.45 -15.82 -0.05
C ALA A 81 -3.09 -15.16 1.17
N SER A 82 -2.52 -14.05 1.59
CA SER A 82 -2.98 -13.27 2.75
C SER A 82 -3.11 -11.80 2.41
N VAL A 83 -4.23 -11.20 2.82
CA VAL A 83 -4.40 -9.75 2.77
C VAL A 83 -3.64 -9.15 3.94
N LEU A 84 -2.52 -8.48 3.66
CA LEU A 84 -1.72 -7.81 4.68
C LEU A 84 -2.34 -6.48 5.07
N LEU A 85 -2.90 -5.76 4.08
CA LEU A 85 -3.60 -4.51 4.32
C LEU A 85 -4.74 -4.33 3.30
N PRO A 86 -5.98 -4.07 3.76
CA PRO A 86 -7.08 -3.72 2.86
C PRO A 86 -6.87 -2.35 2.21
N ALA A 87 -7.64 -2.05 1.13
CA ALA A 87 -7.50 -0.83 0.35
C ALA A 87 -7.62 0.43 1.22
N THR A 88 -6.56 1.21 1.30
CA THR A 88 -6.44 2.39 2.17
C THR A 88 -5.71 3.54 1.48
N PHE A 89 -5.91 4.76 2.00
CA PHE A 89 -5.11 5.95 1.70
C PHE A 89 -3.98 6.17 2.72
N ASP A 90 -3.88 5.33 3.76
CA ASP A 90 -2.80 5.43 4.75
C ASP A 90 -1.50 4.80 4.20
N TYR A 91 -0.76 5.63 3.45
CA TYR A 91 0.51 5.21 2.85
C TYR A 91 1.59 4.92 3.88
N ASN A 92 1.48 5.48 5.10
CA ASN A 92 2.40 5.17 6.19
C ASN A 92 2.15 3.75 6.72
N ALA A 93 0.88 3.37 6.87
CA ALA A 93 0.53 1.99 7.23
C ALA A 93 1.00 1.01 6.15
N LEU A 94 0.81 1.33 4.85
CA LEU A 94 1.30 0.53 3.73
C LEU A 94 2.83 0.38 3.77
N GLU A 95 3.58 1.46 3.95
CA GLU A 95 5.06 1.41 4.04
C GLU A 95 5.50 0.51 5.19
N ASN A 96 4.83 0.60 6.34
CA ASN A 96 5.15 -0.21 7.51
C ASN A 96 4.87 -1.71 7.26
N GLU A 97 3.75 -2.04 6.62
CA GLU A 97 3.43 -3.44 6.29
C GLU A 97 4.35 -3.99 5.20
N ILE A 98 4.68 -3.22 4.15
CA ILE A 98 5.64 -3.65 3.13
C ILE A 98 7.01 -3.99 3.76
N LYS A 99 7.49 -3.19 4.71
CA LYS A 99 8.77 -3.47 5.41
C LYS A 99 8.76 -4.76 6.20
N LYS A 100 7.61 -5.20 6.71
CA LYS A 100 7.44 -6.43 7.51
C LYS A 100 7.29 -7.69 6.66
N ILE A 101 7.10 -7.56 5.34
CA ILE A 101 6.98 -8.73 4.47
C ILE A 101 8.24 -9.59 4.59
N GLU A 102 8.05 -10.87 4.82
CA GLU A 102 9.09 -11.87 4.92
C GLU A 102 8.82 -13.02 3.94
N ILE A 103 9.84 -13.79 3.63
CA ILE A 103 9.72 -14.98 2.79
C ILE A 103 8.90 -16.05 3.52
N ASP A 104 7.98 -16.67 2.79
CA ASP A 104 7.30 -17.88 3.23
C ASP A 104 8.14 -19.10 2.82
N GLU A 105 8.65 -19.83 3.81
CA GLU A 105 9.54 -20.95 3.62
C GLU A 105 8.82 -22.26 3.19
N GLU A 106 7.48 -22.26 3.05
CA GLU A 106 6.69 -23.45 2.65
C GLU A 106 6.96 -23.93 1.21
N GLY A 107 7.74 -23.19 0.44
CA GLY A 107 8.41 -23.70 -0.77
C GLY A 107 7.56 -23.81 -2.03
N SER A 108 6.36 -23.24 -2.05
CA SER A 108 5.42 -23.34 -3.18
C SER A 108 4.86 -21.98 -3.57
N THR A 109 4.40 -21.84 -4.83
CA THR A 109 3.87 -20.59 -5.38
C THR A 109 2.52 -20.84 -6.02
N SER A 110 1.47 -20.13 -5.56
CA SER A 110 0.10 -20.16 -6.06
C SER A 110 -0.32 -18.80 -6.60
N ILE A 111 0.05 -18.48 -7.82
CA ILE A 111 -0.29 -17.21 -8.49
C ILE A 111 -1.81 -17.02 -8.58
N GLY A 112 -2.54 -18.08 -8.92
CA GLY A 112 -4.00 -18.03 -9.06
C GLY A 112 -4.69 -17.62 -7.77
N LEU A 113 -4.20 -18.10 -6.61
CA LEU A 113 -4.76 -17.74 -5.30
C LEU A 113 -4.42 -16.26 -4.95
N GLY A 114 -3.21 -15.80 -5.26
CA GLY A 114 -2.84 -14.40 -5.11
C GLY A 114 -3.76 -13.46 -5.89
N ILE A 115 -4.01 -13.78 -7.18
CA ILE A 115 -4.94 -13.03 -8.04
C ILE A 115 -6.37 -13.09 -7.48
N ALA A 116 -6.87 -14.28 -7.13
CA ALA A 116 -8.24 -14.45 -6.62
C ALA A 116 -8.48 -13.65 -5.34
N THR A 117 -7.49 -13.63 -4.42
CA THR A 117 -7.54 -12.84 -3.19
C THR A 117 -7.62 -11.33 -3.48
N ALA A 118 -6.83 -10.84 -4.43
CA ALA A 118 -6.87 -9.44 -4.85
C ALA A 118 -8.18 -9.07 -5.55
N VAL A 119 -8.71 -9.96 -6.38
CA VAL A 119 -10.02 -9.79 -7.03
C VAL A 119 -11.13 -9.70 -5.98
N ASP A 120 -11.13 -10.55 -4.96
CA ASP A 120 -12.12 -10.51 -3.88
C ASP A 120 -12.12 -9.16 -3.15
N MET A 121 -10.94 -8.59 -2.94
CA MET A 121 -10.78 -7.25 -2.35
C MET A 121 -11.40 -6.14 -3.22
N LEU A 122 -11.22 -6.23 -4.55
CA LEU A 122 -11.58 -5.15 -5.48
C LEU A 122 -13.00 -5.27 -6.02
N ARG A 123 -13.57 -6.48 -6.16
CA ARG A 123 -14.89 -6.71 -6.79
C ARG A 123 -16.04 -6.05 -6.06
N ASN A 124 -15.95 -5.93 -4.72
CA ASN A 124 -17.02 -5.37 -3.89
C ASN A 124 -17.03 -3.84 -3.86
N ILE A 125 -16.05 -3.20 -4.46
CA ILE A 125 -15.97 -1.74 -4.54
C ILE A 125 -16.97 -1.26 -5.61
N LYS A 126 -18.05 -0.61 -5.15
CA LYS A 126 -19.17 -0.14 -5.99
C LYS A 126 -18.91 1.30 -6.46
N ASN A 127 -17.94 1.49 -7.33
CA ASN A 127 -17.74 2.77 -8.02
C ASN A 127 -17.16 2.54 -9.42
N ASP A 128 -17.19 3.57 -10.26
CA ASP A 128 -16.76 3.54 -11.65
C ASP A 128 -15.24 3.78 -11.81
N ASN A 129 -14.49 3.85 -10.71
CA ASN A 129 -13.05 4.05 -10.77
C ASN A 129 -12.33 2.81 -11.28
N GLU A 130 -11.22 3.05 -11.98
CA GLU A 130 -10.38 1.96 -12.46
C GLU A 130 -9.86 1.11 -11.30
N LYS A 131 -9.86 -0.20 -11.52
CA LYS A 131 -9.38 -1.21 -10.56
C LYS A 131 -8.27 -1.99 -11.22
N ILE A 132 -7.10 -1.98 -10.62
CA ILE A 132 -5.96 -2.70 -11.15
C ILE A 132 -5.31 -3.59 -10.10
N ILE A 133 -4.76 -4.68 -10.56
CA ILE A 133 -3.85 -5.54 -9.80
C ILE A 133 -2.46 -5.37 -10.39
N ILE A 134 -1.46 -5.17 -9.54
CA ILE A 134 -0.05 -5.22 -9.92
C ILE A 134 0.53 -6.46 -9.26
N LEU A 135 0.76 -7.49 -10.07
CA LEU A 135 1.30 -8.77 -9.65
C LEU A 135 2.81 -8.80 -9.86
N LEU A 136 3.56 -8.99 -8.78
CA LEU A 136 5.02 -9.14 -8.79
C LEU A 136 5.36 -10.59 -8.46
N THR A 137 6.01 -11.29 -9.38
CA THR A 137 6.40 -12.70 -9.22
C THR A 137 7.53 -13.04 -10.19
N ASP A 138 8.25 -14.12 -9.95
CA ASP A 138 9.15 -14.72 -10.92
C ASP A 138 8.44 -15.69 -11.90
N GLY A 139 7.11 -15.78 -11.81
CA GLY A 139 6.28 -16.49 -12.77
C GLY A 139 6.19 -18.00 -12.61
N GLU A 140 6.87 -18.60 -11.66
CA GLU A 140 6.69 -20.00 -11.35
C GLU A 140 5.37 -20.21 -10.61
N ASN A 141 4.48 -21.04 -11.19
CA ASN A 141 3.25 -21.49 -10.54
C ASN A 141 3.32 -23.00 -10.40
N ASN A 142 3.75 -23.46 -9.22
CA ASN A 142 4.00 -24.88 -8.97
C ASN A 142 3.01 -25.52 -7.98
N SER A 143 2.04 -24.73 -7.51
CA SER A 143 1.00 -25.21 -6.59
C SER A 143 -0.27 -24.34 -6.66
N GLY A 144 -1.29 -24.75 -5.93
CA GLY A 144 -2.53 -23.99 -5.74
C GLY A 144 -3.73 -24.65 -6.43
N GLU A 145 -4.89 -24.53 -5.78
CA GLU A 145 -6.16 -25.08 -6.26
C GLU A 145 -6.80 -24.21 -7.36
N ILE A 146 -6.34 -22.96 -7.52
CA ILE A 146 -6.88 -21.99 -8.46
C ILE A 146 -5.91 -21.82 -9.61
N ASP A 147 -6.37 -22.12 -10.82
CA ASP A 147 -5.62 -21.85 -12.05
C ASP A 147 -5.48 -20.34 -12.25
N PRO A 148 -4.26 -19.81 -12.47
CA PRO A 148 -4.03 -18.40 -12.76
C PRO A 148 -4.86 -17.86 -13.94
N LYS A 149 -5.09 -18.66 -14.97
CA LYS A 149 -5.95 -18.31 -16.10
C LYS A 149 -7.39 -18.08 -15.64
N LEU A 150 -7.95 -19.02 -14.87
CA LEU A 150 -9.31 -18.91 -14.34
C LEU A 150 -9.45 -17.67 -13.45
N ALA A 151 -8.47 -17.42 -12.57
CA ALA A 151 -8.46 -16.22 -11.72
C ALA A 151 -8.44 -14.93 -12.56
N SER A 152 -7.69 -14.92 -13.69
CA SER A 152 -7.62 -13.79 -14.60
C SER A 152 -8.93 -13.58 -15.39
N GLU A 153 -9.60 -14.65 -15.81
CA GLU A 153 -10.93 -14.56 -16.44
C GLU A 153 -11.95 -13.98 -15.46
N ILE A 154 -11.90 -14.36 -14.19
CA ILE A 154 -12.75 -13.77 -13.15
C ILE A 154 -12.44 -12.29 -12.98
N ALA A 155 -11.16 -11.90 -12.91
CA ALA A 155 -10.75 -10.50 -12.83
C ALA A 155 -11.31 -9.67 -13.99
N SER A 156 -11.20 -10.20 -15.21
CA SER A 156 -11.73 -9.57 -16.43
C SER A 156 -13.25 -9.34 -16.36
N ASN A 157 -14.02 -10.31 -15.83
CA ASN A 157 -15.46 -10.19 -15.66
C ASN A 157 -15.87 -9.07 -14.68
N PHE A 158 -14.98 -8.70 -13.76
CA PHE A 158 -15.16 -7.57 -12.84
C PHE A 158 -14.51 -6.27 -13.33
N ASN A 159 -14.05 -6.21 -14.59
CA ASN A 159 -13.30 -5.09 -15.17
C ASN A 159 -12.06 -4.71 -14.35
N ILE A 160 -11.37 -5.71 -13.79
CA ILE A 160 -10.11 -5.54 -13.05
C ILE A 160 -8.97 -5.89 -13.99
N LYS A 161 -8.11 -4.92 -14.30
CA LYS A 161 -6.92 -5.14 -15.13
C LYS A 161 -5.78 -5.71 -14.28
N ILE A 162 -5.02 -6.65 -14.82
CA ILE A 162 -3.85 -7.21 -14.16
C ILE A 162 -2.60 -6.80 -14.92
N TYR A 163 -1.73 -6.02 -14.26
CA TYR A 163 -0.37 -5.75 -14.72
C TYR A 163 0.54 -6.78 -14.07
N THR A 164 1.24 -7.56 -14.89
CA THR A 164 2.17 -8.56 -14.39
C THR A 164 3.61 -8.06 -14.54
N ILE A 165 4.38 -8.18 -13.49
CA ILE A 165 5.79 -7.80 -13.44
C ILE A 165 6.60 -9.05 -13.14
N GLY A 166 7.25 -9.58 -14.17
CA GLY A 166 8.19 -10.68 -14.03
C GLY A 166 9.52 -10.21 -13.47
N ILE A 167 9.96 -10.82 -12.38
CA ILE A 167 11.22 -10.50 -11.68
C ILE A 167 12.26 -11.56 -12.02
N GLY A 168 13.34 -11.16 -12.67
CA GLY A 168 14.43 -12.05 -13.07
C GLY A 168 14.71 -12.04 -14.57
N ASP A 169 15.56 -12.95 -15.03
CA ASP A 169 15.89 -13.08 -16.45
C ASP A 169 15.07 -14.18 -17.11
N ALA A 170 14.38 -13.83 -18.18
CA ALA A 170 13.61 -14.76 -19.01
C ALA A 170 14.46 -15.89 -19.64
N ALA A 171 15.73 -15.62 -19.89
CA ALA A 171 16.67 -16.63 -20.40
C ALA A 171 17.09 -17.66 -19.34
N GLY A 172 16.58 -17.51 -18.11
CA GLY A 172 17.03 -18.24 -16.94
C GLY A 172 18.26 -17.59 -16.30
N SER A 173 18.30 -17.58 -14.99
CA SER A 173 19.41 -17.05 -14.23
C SER A 173 19.84 -18.03 -13.15
N SER A 174 21.15 -18.10 -12.91
CA SER A 174 21.70 -18.82 -11.79
C SER A 174 22.11 -17.81 -10.74
N ALA A 175 21.38 -17.78 -9.63
CA ALA A 175 21.61 -16.80 -8.56
C ALA A 175 21.97 -17.46 -7.23
N TRP A 176 22.63 -16.69 -6.37
CA TRP A 176 22.85 -17.10 -5.00
C TRP A 176 21.60 -16.93 -4.17
N VAL A 177 21.35 -17.90 -3.29
CA VAL A 177 20.29 -17.87 -2.28
C VAL A 177 20.91 -18.12 -0.93
N THR A 178 20.64 -17.22 0.01
CA THR A 178 21.05 -17.40 1.40
C THR A 178 19.83 -17.76 2.24
N TYR A 179 19.87 -18.90 2.92
CA TYR A 179 18.79 -19.39 3.78
C TYR A 179 19.33 -19.89 5.12
N ASN A 180 18.48 -20.01 6.13
CA ASN A 180 18.80 -20.59 7.42
C ASN A 180 18.45 -22.08 7.39
N ASP A 181 19.48 -22.94 7.42
CA ASP A 181 19.32 -24.37 7.57
C ASP A 181 19.12 -24.69 9.07
N PRO A 182 18.08 -25.46 9.45
CA PRO A 182 17.81 -25.77 10.85
C PRO A 182 18.97 -26.48 11.57
N ASP A 183 19.71 -27.33 10.84
CA ASP A 183 20.77 -28.18 11.41
C ASP A 183 22.16 -27.53 11.28
N TYR A 184 22.38 -26.74 10.24
CA TYR A 184 23.70 -26.24 9.85
C TYR A 184 23.83 -24.72 9.86
N GLY A 185 22.77 -23.99 10.24
CA GLY A 185 22.74 -22.53 10.30
C GLY A 185 22.73 -21.88 8.90
N ARG A 186 23.24 -20.66 8.81
CA ARG A 186 23.19 -19.86 7.58
C ARG A 186 24.01 -20.49 6.46
N ARG A 187 23.33 -20.86 5.37
CA ARG A 187 23.93 -21.43 4.16
C ARG A 187 23.67 -20.59 2.94
N ARG A 188 24.58 -20.66 1.98
CA ARG A 188 24.45 -20.02 0.68
C ARG A 188 24.64 -21.05 -0.42
N ILE A 189 23.64 -21.21 -1.25
CA ILE A 189 23.65 -22.15 -2.39
C ILE A 189 23.43 -21.38 -3.68
N ARG A 190 23.84 -22.00 -4.80
CA ARG A 190 23.51 -21.48 -6.12
C ARG A 190 22.29 -22.26 -6.64
N ALA A 191 21.25 -21.55 -7.02
CA ALA A 191 20.03 -22.10 -7.56
C ALA A 191 19.76 -21.54 -8.96
N ASP A 192 19.16 -22.35 -9.81
CA ASP A 192 18.74 -21.92 -11.14
C ASP A 192 17.27 -21.54 -11.08
N PHE A 193 16.93 -20.41 -11.69
CA PHE A 193 15.59 -19.84 -11.74
C PHE A 193 15.17 -19.64 -13.18
N THR A 194 13.91 -19.95 -13.48
CA THR A 194 13.31 -19.72 -14.79
C THR A 194 12.11 -18.81 -14.62
N LEU A 195 12.00 -17.78 -15.46
CA LEU A 195 10.86 -16.90 -15.50
C LEU A 195 9.86 -17.42 -16.54
N ASN A 196 8.65 -17.76 -16.12
CA ASN A 196 7.57 -18.16 -17.04
C ASN A 196 6.87 -16.92 -17.60
N GLU A 197 7.51 -16.26 -18.57
CA GLU A 197 6.96 -15.07 -19.22
C GLU A 197 5.63 -15.32 -19.92
N GLU A 198 5.47 -16.47 -20.56
CA GLU A 198 4.27 -16.81 -21.32
C GLU A 198 3.03 -16.83 -20.41
N ALA A 199 3.14 -17.42 -19.22
CA ALA A 199 2.04 -17.42 -18.24
C ALA A 199 1.69 -15.98 -17.81
N LEU A 200 2.68 -15.14 -17.53
CA LEU A 200 2.49 -13.76 -17.10
C LEU A 200 1.88 -12.88 -18.22
N ILE A 201 2.32 -13.07 -19.46
CA ILE A 201 1.74 -12.40 -20.63
C ILE A 201 0.28 -12.78 -20.81
N ASN A 202 -0.05 -14.08 -20.66
CA ASN A 202 -1.41 -14.58 -20.78
C ASN A 202 -2.33 -13.99 -19.71
N ILE A 203 -1.90 -13.96 -18.44
CA ILE A 203 -2.63 -13.33 -17.33
C ILE A 203 -2.94 -11.85 -17.64
N ALA A 204 -1.93 -11.08 -18.04
CA ALA A 204 -2.10 -9.67 -18.34
C ALA A 204 -3.04 -9.45 -19.54
N SER A 205 -2.84 -10.18 -20.64
CA SER A 205 -3.61 -10.00 -21.88
C SER A 205 -5.09 -10.31 -21.73
N LEU A 206 -5.45 -11.34 -20.93
CA LEU A 206 -6.84 -11.72 -20.64
C LEU A 206 -7.63 -10.61 -19.95
N THR A 207 -6.95 -9.73 -19.22
CA THR A 207 -7.58 -8.66 -18.42
C THR A 207 -7.43 -7.26 -19.05
N GLY A 208 -6.78 -7.15 -20.22
CA GLY A 208 -6.47 -5.86 -20.84
C GLY A 208 -5.32 -5.10 -20.17
N GLY A 209 -4.58 -5.74 -19.27
CA GLY A 209 -3.33 -5.23 -18.71
C GLY A 209 -2.12 -5.46 -19.60
N LYS A 210 -0.92 -5.32 -19.04
CA LYS A 210 0.35 -5.52 -19.75
C LYS A 210 1.34 -6.28 -18.89
N TYR A 211 2.17 -7.10 -19.54
CA TYR A 211 3.34 -7.72 -18.95
C TYR A 211 4.56 -6.80 -19.04
N PHE A 212 5.36 -6.81 -17.99
CA PHE A 212 6.65 -6.13 -17.92
C PHE A 212 7.70 -7.06 -17.34
N ASN A 213 8.92 -7.00 -17.88
CA ASN A 213 10.07 -7.69 -17.29
C ASN A 213 10.94 -6.70 -16.52
N ALA A 214 11.25 -7.01 -15.26
CA ALA A 214 12.10 -6.21 -14.41
C ALA A 214 13.35 -7.00 -14.02
N LYS A 215 14.42 -6.82 -14.80
CA LYS A 215 15.74 -7.41 -14.51
C LYS A 215 16.54 -6.64 -13.45
N THR A 216 16.13 -5.42 -13.15
CA THR A 216 16.82 -4.54 -12.18
C THR A 216 15.79 -3.69 -11.43
N GLY A 217 16.17 -3.20 -10.24
CA GLY A 217 15.33 -2.27 -9.48
C GLY A 217 14.95 -1.01 -10.26
N ALA A 218 15.86 -0.47 -11.09
CA ALA A 218 15.56 0.68 -11.95
C ALA A 218 14.53 0.35 -13.05
N ALA A 219 14.58 -0.87 -13.62
CA ALA A 219 13.57 -1.33 -14.57
C ALA A 219 12.20 -1.43 -13.89
N LEU A 220 12.15 -1.97 -12.67
CA LEU A 220 10.93 -2.08 -11.87
C LEU A 220 10.32 -0.70 -11.55
N GLU A 221 11.13 0.31 -11.21
CA GLU A 221 10.65 1.68 -11.03
C GLU A 221 10.03 2.26 -12.30
N ASN A 222 10.64 2.04 -13.46
CA ASN A 222 10.11 2.49 -14.74
C ASN A 222 8.76 1.84 -15.08
N VAL A 223 8.57 0.57 -14.71
CA VAL A 223 7.29 -0.13 -14.88
C VAL A 223 6.20 0.55 -14.09
N TYR A 224 6.41 0.84 -12.82
CA TYR A 224 5.45 1.55 -11.98
C TYR A 224 5.10 2.93 -12.53
N ASN A 225 6.09 3.69 -12.99
CA ASN A 225 5.86 5.00 -13.62
C ASN A 225 5.04 4.88 -14.93
N THR A 226 5.17 3.76 -15.64
CA THR A 226 4.40 3.51 -16.88
C THR A 226 2.95 3.19 -16.55
N ILE A 227 2.69 2.33 -15.57
CA ILE A 227 1.34 2.00 -15.09
C ILE A 227 0.63 3.27 -14.63
N ASP A 228 1.32 4.13 -13.88
CA ASP A 228 0.80 5.41 -13.43
C ASP A 228 0.28 6.30 -14.55
N ARG A 229 0.98 6.36 -15.66
CA ARG A 229 0.57 7.18 -16.81
C ARG A 229 -0.65 6.62 -17.55
N ILE A 230 -0.87 5.30 -17.47
CA ILE A 230 -1.94 4.62 -18.22
C ILE A 230 -3.28 4.76 -17.50
N GLU A 231 -3.29 4.73 -16.16
CA GLU A 231 -4.50 4.45 -15.39
C GLU A 231 -5.05 5.64 -14.57
N LYS A 232 -4.55 6.85 -14.75
CA LYS A 232 -5.04 8.01 -13.99
C LYS A 232 -6.44 8.44 -14.38
N LYS A 233 -7.40 8.39 -13.45
CA LYS A 233 -8.76 8.96 -13.53
C LYS A 233 -9.19 9.54 -12.17
N PRO A 234 -10.15 10.51 -12.13
CA PRO A 234 -10.63 11.09 -10.87
C PRO A 234 -11.38 10.07 -10.00
N ILE A 235 -11.02 9.98 -8.71
CA ILE A 235 -11.82 9.24 -7.71
C ILE A 235 -12.93 10.16 -7.18
N LEU A 236 -14.18 9.76 -7.39
CA LEU A 236 -15.35 10.31 -6.71
C LEU A 236 -15.66 9.40 -5.50
N ASP A 237 -15.05 9.65 -4.36
CA ASP A 237 -15.38 8.94 -3.12
C ASP A 237 -16.09 9.91 -2.17
N ASP A 238 -17.43 9.78 -2.07
CA ASP A 238 -18.28 10.60 -1.19
C ASP A 238 -18.01 10.39 0.31
N ASN A 239 -17.14 9.43 0.68
CA ASN A 239 -16.89 9.02 2.05
C ASN A 239 -15.55 9.52 2.65
N LEU A 240 -14.80 10.35 1.94
CA LEU A 240 -13.58 10.93 2.50
C LEU A 240 -13.94 12.03 3.49
N ILE A 241 -14.07 11.64 4.76
CA ILE A 241 -14.32 12.56 5.87
C ILE A 241 -12.98 12.81 6.57
N GLN A 242 -12.50 14.03 6.49
CA GLN A 242 -11.36 14.47 7.31
C GLN A 242 -11.87 15.28 8.50
N TYR A 243 -11.48 14.85 9.70
CA TYR A 243 -11.80 15.57 10.93
C TYR A 243 -10.69 16.56 11.25
N LYS A 244 -10.98 17.86 11.09
CA LYS A 244 -10.06 18.93 11.47
C LYS A 244 -10.37 19.41 12.88
N GLU A 245 -9.44 19.19 13.79
CA GLU A 245 -9.60 19.60 15.18
C GLU A 245 -9.49 21.13 15.32
N LEU A 246 -10.49 21.76 15.91
CA LEU A 246 -10.61 23.20 16.10
C LEU A 246 -10.30 23.67 17.53
N TYR A 247 -9.77 22.82 18.41
CA TYR A 247 -9.52 23.18 19.81
C TYR A 247 -8.39 24.20 20.02
N LYS A 248 -7.41 24.26 19.10
CA LYS A 248 -6.20 25.14 19.23
C LYS A 248 -6.53 26.62 19.46
N PRO A 249 -7.41 27.29 18.68
CA PRO A 249 -7.73 28.70 18.94
C PRO A 249 -8.42 28.92 20.28
N PHE A 250 -9.26 27.99 20.74
CA PHE A 250 -9.94 28.10 22.03
C PHE A 250 -8.97 28.03 23.21
N ILE A 251 -7.95 27.14 23.15
CA ILE A 251 -6.89 27.08 24.16
C ILE A 251 -6.07 28.36 24.19
N ILE A 252 -5.66 28.88 23.03
CA ILE A 252 -4.84 30.10 22.96
C ILE A 252 -5.60 31.28 23.59
N ILE A 253 -6.89 31.49 23.25
CA ILE A 253 -7.69 32.60 23.79
C ILE A 253 -7.92 32.40 25.29
N ALA A 254 -8.19 31.18 25.76
CA ALA A 254 -8.34 30.90 27.19
C ALA A 254 -7.08 31.25 27.99
N LEU A 255 -5.91 30.92 27.45
CA LEU A 255 -4.62 31.19 28.08
C LEU A 255 -4.33 32.70 28.13
N ILE A 256 -4.66 33.44 27.07
CA ILE A 256 -4.55 34.88 27.03
C ILE A 256 -5.46 35.54 28.09
N CYS A 257 -6.74 35.09 28.21
CA CYS A 257 -7.68 35.60 29.20
C CYS A 257 -7.19 35.32 30.64
N LEU A 258 -6.58 34.16 30.87
CA LEU A 258 -6.05 33.79 32.18
C LEU A 258 -4.84 34.63 32.55
N CYS A 259 -3.89 34.80 31.64
CA CYS A 259 -2.72 35.68 31.85
C CYS A 259 -3.15 37.14 32.11
N LEU A 260 -4.11 37.63 31.32
CA LEU A 260 -4.62 39.01 31.50
C LEU A 260 -5.31 39.17 32.87
N SER A 261 -6.06 38.16 33.33
CA SER A 261 -6.69 38.16 34.63
C SER A 261 -5.67 38.22 35.76
N ILE A 262 -4.57 37.46 35.66
CA ILE A 262 -3.49 37.47 36.66
C ILE A 262 -2.80 38.86 36.70
N VAL A 263 -2.49 39.43 35.55
CA VAL A 263 -1.85 40.74 35.43
C VAL A 263 -2.75 41.82 36.02
N LEU A 264 -4.05 41.81 35.75
CA LEU A 264 -5.01 42.80 36.26
C LEU A 264 -5.23 42.63 37.78
N SER A 265 -5.14 41.40 38.32
CA SER A 265 -5.27 41.17 39.76
C SER A 265 -4.00 41.53 40.54
N SER A 266 -2.82 41.48 39.91
CA SER A 266 -1.54 41.84 40.56
C SER A 266 -1.14 43.29 40.38
N THR A 267 -1.84 44.03 39.50
CA THR A 267 -1.62 45.48 39.30
C THR A 267 -2.66 46.31 40.02
N ARG A 268 -2.53 47.66 40.03
CA ARG A 268 -3.24 48.72 40.77
C ARG A 268 -4.78 48.67 40.86
N PHE A 269 -5.45 47.64 40.36
CA PHE A 269 -6.90 47.47 40.44
C PHE A 269 -7.38 46.62 41.64
N LEU A 270 -6.51 46.36 42.61
CA LEU A 270 -6.91 45.90 43.94
C LEU A 270 -7.66 47.05 44.62
N ILE A 271 -8.98 47.03 44.57
CA ILE A 271 -9.82 47.82 45.46
C ILE A 271 -9.62 47.21 46.84
N ILE A 272 -8.80 47.86 47.64
CA ILE A 272 -8.73 47.58 49.06
C ILE A 272 -10.01 48.15 49.66
N PRO A 273 -10.79 47.31 50.43
CA PRO A 273 -12.03 47.77 51.08
C PRO A 273 -11.76 48.88 52.12
#